data_14cd18ed3c6740c37457bf35113ff06c
#
_entry.id   14cd18ed3c6740c37457bf35113ff06c
#
_cell.length_a   1.000
_cell.length_b   1.000
_cell.length_c   1.000
_cell.angle_alpha   90.00
_cell.angle_beta   90.00
_cell.angle_gamma   90.00
#
_symmetry.space_group_name_H-M   'P 1'
#
loop_
_entity.id
_entity.type
_entity.pdbx_description
1 polymer ?
#
loop_
_entity_poly.entity_id
_entity_poly.type
_entity_poly.pdbx_seq_one_letter_code
_entity_poly.pdbx_strand_id
1 'polypeptide(L)'
;MAHKVNQNFDFQPRGRQAEAIKQQKRFTVLAVHRRAGKTTLSVNELILKALTTENSLYAYIAPELKQAKLIAWSTLKERCLQFKKVDDGTGHLTDLVEFRESELIVRFWNGSEIRLFGADNPDSLRGSKLAGAVIDEVAHMPKELWI
;
A
#
# COMPACT_ATOMS: atom_id res chain seq x y z
N MET A 1 -4.77 -10.54 -19.80
CA MET A 1 -4.62 -11.06 -18.42
C MET A 1 -4.74 -9.98 -17.35
N ALA A 2 -4.02 -8.87 -17.46
CA ALA A 2 -4.03 -7.80 -16.44
C ALA A 2 -5.43 -7.25 -16.09
N HIS A 3 -6.33 -7.12 -17.05
CA HIS A 3 -7.67 -6.57 -16.83
C HIS A 3 -8.60 -7.45 -15.97
N LYS A 4 -8.42 -8.76 -15.95
CA LYS A 4 -9.30 -9.65 -15.15
C LYS A 4 -8.96 -9.65 -13.66
N VAL A 5 -7.70 -9.43 -13.30
CA VAL A 5 -7.26 -9.45 -11.90
C VAL A 5 -7.70 -8.19 -11.16
N ASN A 6 -7.70 -7.03 -11.84
CA ASN A 6 -8.17 -5.77 -11.25
C ASN A 6 -9.66 -5.77 -10.89
N GLN A 7 -10.47 -6.55 -11.58
CA GLN A 7 -11.92 -6.62 -11.33
C GLN A 7 -12.29 -7.47 -10.12
N ASN A 8 -11.35 -8.29 -9.61
CA ASN A 8 -11.59 -9.23 -8.52
C ASN A 8 -10.85 -8.88 -7.23
N PHE A 9 -10.32 -7.66 -7.10
CA PHE A 9 -9.71 -7.24 -5.85
C PHE A 9 -10.79 -7.14 -4.76
N ASP A 10 -10.75 -8.08 -3.82
CA ASP A 10 -11.74 -8.23 -2.76
C ASP A 10 -11.47 -7.24 -1.62
N PHE A 11 -11.90 -6.01 -1.80
CA PHE A 11 -11.96 -5.02 -0.74
C PHE A 11 -13.33 -4.35 -0.71
N GLN A 12 -14.06 -4.58 0.37
CA GLN A 12 -15.36 -3.97 0.62
C GLN A 12 -15.20 -2.90 1.71
N PRO A 13 -15.10 -1.61 1.35
CA PRO A 13 -14.99 -0.55 2.34
C PRO A 13 -16.27 -0.43 3.16
N ARG A 14 -16.12 -0.30 4.47
CA ARG A 14 -17.26 -0.08 5.37
C ARG A 14 -17.70 1.38 5.32
N GLY A 15 -18.97 1.69 5.60
CA GLY A 15 -19.61 2.99 5.58
C GLY A 15 -18.70 4.23 5.53
N ARG A 16 -18.03 4.57 6.65
CA ARG A 16 -17.12 5.73 6.70
C ARG A 16 -15.87 5.60 5.82
N GLN A 17 -15.39 4.39 5.59
CA GLN A 17 -14.27 4.15 4.67
C GLN A 17 -14.70 4.42 3.22
N ALA A 18 -15.90 3.98 2.84
CA ALA A 18 -16.44 4.24 1.51
C ALA A 18 -16.65 5.74 1.26
N GLU A 19 -17.09 6.47 2.28
CA GLU A 19 -17.23 7.92 2.20
C GLU A 19 -15.87 8.62 2.05
N ALA A 20 -14.86 8.22 2.82
CA ALA A 20 -13.51 8.73 2.73
C ALA A 20 -12.91 8.53 1.32
N ILE A 21 -13.12 7.35 0.72
CA ILE A 21 -12.68 7.03 -0.65
C ILE A 21 -13.38 7.95 -1.67
N LYS A 22 -14.70 8.15 -1.56
CA LYS A 22 -15.44 9.02 -2.47
C LYS A 22 -14.98 10.48 -2.43
N GLN A 23 -14.58 10.95 -1.26
CA GLN A 23 -14.13 12.33 -1.04
C GLN A 23 -12.63 12.51 -1.28
N GLN A 24 -11.91 11.44 -1.60
CA GLN A 24 -10.48 11.46 -1.78
C GLN A 24 -10.06 12.42 -2.90
N LYS A 25 -9.08 13.27 -2.58
CA LYS A 25 -8.41 14.18 -3.51
C LYS A 25 -6.93 13.82 -3.59
N ARG A 26 -6.17 14.57 -4.40
CA ARG A 26 -4.71 14.39 -4.51
C ARG A 26 -4.02 14.39 -3.15
N PHE A 27 -4.47 15.26 -2.25
CA PHE A 27 -4.05 15.28 -0.85
C PHE A 27 -5.28 15.13 0.04
N THR A 28 -5.27 14.12 0.88
CA THR A 28 -6.38 13.82 1.80
C THR A 28 -5.84 13.57 3.19
N VAL A 29 -6.40 14.23 4.18
CA VAL A 29 -6.09 14.01 5.60
C VAL A 29 -7.26 13.32 6.26
N LEU A 30 -6.98 12.19 6.93
CA LEU A 30 -7.95 11.43 7.70
C LEU A 30 -7.69 11.60 9.18
N ALA A 31 -8.49 12.40 9.84
CA ALA A 31 -8.49 12.55 11.30
C ALA A 31 -9.57 11.65 11.91
N VAL A 32 -9.20 10.42 12.25
CA VAL A 32 -10.11 9.42 12.81
C VAL A 32 -9.51 8.76 14.05
N HIS A 33 -10.36 8.35 14.97
CA HIS A 33 -9.93 7.72 16.22
C HIS A 33 -9.29 6.34 15.97
N ARG A 34 -8.63 5.80 16.99
CA ARG A 34 -8.09 4.44 17.00
C ARG A 34 -9.20 3.42 16.70
N ARG A 35 -8.82 2.29 16.08
CA ARG A 35 -9.70 1.19 15.65
C ARG A 35 -10.73 1.54 14.55
N ALA A 36 -10.61 2.68 13.90
CA ALA A 36 -11.47 3.04 12.77
C ALA A 36 -11.12 2.33 11.45
N GLY A 37 -10.15 1.42 11.47
CA GLY A 37 -9.72 0.69 10.27
C GLY A 37 -8.86 1.50 9.31
N LYS A 38 -8.13 2.50 9.80
CA LYS A 38 -7.22 3.34 8.98
C LYS A 38 -6.19 2.53 8.22
N THR A 39 -5.49 1.63 8.91
CA THR A 39 -4.44 0.80 8.30
C THR A 39 -5.01 -0.07 7.19
N THR A 40 -6.13 -0.73 7.45
CA THR A 40 -6.81 -1.55 6.43
C THR A 40 -7.20 -0.72 5.22
N LEU A 41 -7.81 0.44 5.43
CA LEU A 41 -8.17 1.36 4.36
C LEU A 41 -6.93 1.79 3.57
N SER A 42 -5.90 2.26 4.25
CA SER A 42 -4.66 2.77 3.65
C SER A 42 -3.94 1.70 2.82
N VAL A 43 -3.81 0.49 3.37
CA VAL A 43 -3.17 -0.63 2.67
C VAL A 43 -3.96 -1.02 1.41
N ASN A 44 -5.28 -1.12 1.50
CA ASN A 44 -6.10 -1.46 0.33
C ASN A 44 -6.09 -0.37 -0.73
N GLU A 45 -6.05 0.92 -0.35
CA GLU A 45 -5.87 2.04 -1.30
C GLU A 45 -4.53 1.96 -2.04
N LEU A 46 -3.43 1.66 -1.33
CA LEU A 46 -2.12 1.47 -1.98
C LEU A 46 -2.15 0.30 -2.95
N ILE A 47 -2.76 -0.83 -2.57
CA ILE A 47 -2.91 -2.00 -3.45
C ILE A 47 -3.71 -1.61 -4.69
N LEU A 48 -4.87 -0.98 -4.53
CA LEU A 48 -5.71 -0.57 -5.66
C LEU A 48 -4.95 0.36 -6.61
N LYS A 49 -4.20 1.33 -6.09
CA LYS A 49 -3.38 2.23 -6.89
C LYS A 49 -2.27 1.48 -7.64
N ALA A 50 -1.57 0.56 -6.96
CA ALA A 50 -0.52 -0.26 -7.57
C ALA A 50 -1.07 -1.16 -8.69
N LEU A 51 -2.29 -1.70 -8.53
CA LEU A 51 -2.94 -2.52 -9.55
C LEU A 51 -3.38 -1.72 -10.78
N THR A 52 -3.72 -0.45 -10.60
CA THR A 52 -4.26 0.40 -11.67
C THR A 52 -3.22 1.26 -12.39
N THR A 53 -2.01 1.36 -11.85
CA THR A 53 -0.92 2.18 -12.41
C THR A 53 0.33 1.33 -12.57
N GLU A 54 0.75 1.11 -13.79
CA GLU A 54 1.92 0.27 -14.10
C GLU A 54 3.23 0.96 -13.73
N ASN A 55 4.25 0.17 -13.38
CA ASN A 55 5.63 0.61 -13.14
C ASN A 55 5.74 1.77 -12.14
N SER A 56 4.93 1.75 -11.10
CA SER A 56 4.82 2.83 -10.13
C SER A 56 5.22 2.39 -8.73
N LEU A 57 5.86 3.29 -7.98
CA LEU A 57 6.23 3.05 -6.59
C LEU A 57 5.27 3.79 -5.65
N TYR A 58 4.64 3.04 -4.77
CA TYR A 58 3.80 3.55 -3.69
C TYR A 58 4.46 3.30 -2.34
N ALA A 59 4.26 4.20 -1.40
CA ALA A 59 4.87 4.12 -0.08
C ALA A 59 3.85 4.07 1.05
N TYR A 60 4.12 3.25 2.06
CA TYR A 60 3.54 3.38 3.39
C TYR A 60 4.62 3.89 4.33
N ILE A 61 4.41 5.05 4.91
CA ILE A 61 5.39 5.77 5.73
C ILE A 61 4.87 5.86 7.16
N ALA A 62 5.63 5.36 8.12
CA ALA A 62 5.39 5.52 9.54
C ALA A 62 6.56 6.29 10.18
N PRO A 63 6.45 6.78 11.43
CA PRO A 63 7.55 7.47 12.10
C PRO A 63 8.85 6.67 12.11
N GLU A 64 8.77 5.36 12.31
CA GLU A 64 9.90 4.44 12.26
C GLU A 64 9.60 3.25 11.33
N LEU A 65 10.62 2.74 10.64
CA LEU A 65 10.47 1.56 9.77
C LEU A 65 9.98 0.33 10.54
N LYS A 66 10.44 0.15 11.78
CA LYS A 66 9.98 -0.92 12.66
C LYS A 66 8.48 -0.83 12.94
N GLN A 67 7.94 0.36 13.13
CA GLN A 67 6.51 0.59 13.31
C GLN A 67 5.74 0.30 12.01
N ALA A 68 6.23 0.76 10.86
CA ALA A 68 5.64 0.45 9.57
C ALA A 68 5.52 -1.07 9.37
N LYS A 69 6.59 -1.81 9.67
CA LYS A 69 6.60 -3.27 9.60
C LYS A 69 5.57 -3.90 10.54
N LEU A 70 5.54 -3.47 11.79
CA LEU A 70 4.63 -4.02 12.80
C LEU A 70 3.15 -3.76 12.46
N ILE A 71 2.84 -2.59 11.91
CA ILE A 71 1.46 -2.13 11.69
C ILE A 71 0.93 -2.60 10.33
N ALA A 72 1.70 -2.42 9.26
CA ALA A 72 1.21 -2.54 7.88
C ALA A 72 1.68 -3.79 7.13
N TRP A 73 2.85 -4.34 7.44
CA TRP A 73 3.45 -5.40 6.63
C TRP A 73 2.61 -6.68 6.59
N SER A 74 2.15 -7.16 7.74
CA SER A 74 1.30 -8.35 7.80
C SER A 74 -0.02 -8.15 7.06
N THR A 75 -0.67 -7.00 7.26
CA THR A 75 -1.93 -6.66 6.57
C THR A 75 -1.71 -6.57 5.05
N LEU A 76 -0.62 -5.95 4.61
CA LEU A 76 -0.28 -5.84 3.19
C LEU A 76 -0.08 -7.23 2.56
N LYS A 77 0.69 -8.10 3.20
CA LYS A 77 0.89 -9.48 2.72
C LYS A 77 -0.41 -10.26 2.69
N GLU A 78 -1.18 -10.23 3.77
CA GLU A 78 -2.46 -10.93 3.86
C GLU A 78 -3.40 -10.52 2.71
N ARG A 79 -3.53 -9.21 2.46
CA ARG A 79 -4.38 -8.71 1.37
C ARG A 79 -3.85 -9.07 -0.02
N CYS A 80 -2.55 -9.22 -0.18
CA CYS A 80 -1.93 -9.61 -1.44
C CYS A 80 -1.89 -11.13 -1.69
N LEU A 81 -2.22 -11.98 -0.71
CA LEU A 81 -2.24 -13.44 -0.89
C LEU A 81 -3.20 -13.89 -1.99
N GLN A 82 -4.27 -13.15 -2.26
CA GLN A 82 -5.21 -13.44 -3.34
C GLN A 82 -4.56 -13.40 -4.75
N PHE A 83 -3.36 -12.80 -4.87
CA PHE A 83 -2.59 -12.75 -6.13
C PHE A 83 -1.53 -13.84 -6.22
N LYS A 84 -1.46 -14.73 -5.23
CA LYS A 84 -0.64 -15.94 -5.26
C LYS A 84 -1.42 -17.10 -5.86
N LYS A 85 -0.71 -17.94 -6.62
CA LYS A 85 -1.30 -19.18 -7.20
C LYS A 85 -2.57 -18.92 -7.99
N VAL A 86 -2.55 -17.87 -8.81
CA VAL A 86 -3.68 -17.53 -9.69
C VAL A 86 -3.64 -18.42 -10.94
N ASP A 87 -4.77 -19.04 -11.27
CA ASP A 87 -4.90 -19.83 -12.51
C ASP A 87 -4.89 -18.88 -13.73
N ASP A 88 -4.01 -19.14 -14.68
CA ASP A 88 -3.87 -18.37 -15.92
C ASP A 88 -4.97 -18.68 -16.96
N GLY A 89 -5.91 -19.56 -16.64
CA GLY A 89 -6.97 -20.03 -17.51
C GLY A 89 -6.64 -21.30 -18.30
N THR A 90 -5.42 -21.85 -18.10
CA THR A 90 -4.97 -23.13 -18.70
C THR A 90 -4.80 -24.24 -17.65
N GLY A 91 -5.09 -23.93 -16.39
CA GLY A 91 -4.83 -24.79 -15.25
C GLY A 91 -3.42 -24.63 -14.66
N HIS A 92 -2.63 -23.69 -15.17
CA HIS A 92 -1.33 -23.36 -14.62
C HIS A 92 -1.45 -22.26 -13.56
N LEU A 93 -0.90 -22.53 -12.36
CA LEU A 93 -0.90 -21.56 -11.26
C LEU A 93 0.34 -20.66 -11.33
N THR A 94 0.12 -19.37 -11.37
CA THR A 94 1.18 -18.37 -11.40
C THR A 94 1.09 -17.40 -10.22
N ASP A 95 2.23 -16.88 -9.79
CA ASP A 95 2.29 -15.82 -8.79
C ASP A 95 2.29 -14.45 -9.49
N LEU A 96 1.28 -13.64 -9.18
CA LEU A 96 1.16 -12.26 -9.67
C LEU A 96 1.74 -11.24 -8.67
N VAL A 97 2.31 -11.71 -7.57
CA VAL A 97 2.91 -10.89 -6.53
C VAL A 97 4.14 -11.57 -5.94
N GLU A 98 5.17 -10.78 -5.67
CA GLU A 98 6.41 -11.19 -4.99
C GLU A 98 6.56 -10.41 -3.69
N PHE A 99 6.87 -11.10 -2.59
CA PHE A 99 7.18 -10.49 -1.30
C PHE A 99 8.68 -10.48 -1.04
N ARG A 100 9.25 -9.31 -0.83
CA ARG A 100 10.66 -9.12 -0.43
C ARG A 100 10.73 -8.70 1.02
N GLU A 101 10.82 -9.70 1.90
CA GLU A 101 10.76 -9.51 3.36
C GLU A 101 11.88 -8.61 3.91
N SER A 102 13.10 -8.74 3.41
CA SER A 102 14.25 -7.95 3.87
C SER A 102 14.16 -6.48 3.50
N GLU A 103 13.52 -6.18 2.39
CA GLU A 103 13.37 -4.82 1.86
C GLU A 103 12.00 -4.22 2.18
N LEU A 104 11.06 -5.03 2.70
CA LEU A 104 9.66 -4.66 2.95
C LEU A 104 8.96 -4.12 1.70
N ILE A 105 9.13 -4.85 0.59
CA ILE A 105 8.57 -4.53 -0.72
C ILE A 105 7.61 -5.63 -1.15
N VAL A 106 6.45 -5.22 -1.66
CA VAL A 106 5.55 -6.06 -2.45
C VAL A 106 5.63 -5.59 -3.90
N ARG A 107 6.03 -6.48 -4.80
CA ARG A 107 6.09 -6.22 -6.24
C ARG A 107 4.96 -6.94 -6.96
N PHE A 108 4.26 -6.24 -7.83
CA PHE A 108 3.17 -6.78 -8.63
C PHE A 108 3.64 -7.10 -10.06
N TRP A 109 2.89 -7.98 -10.76
CA TRP A 109 3.18 -8.41 -12.14
C TRP A 109 3.28 -7.25 -13.15
N ASN A 110 2.60 -6.13 -12.89
CA ASN A 110 2.60 -4.93 -13.73
C ASN A 110 3.81 -4.02 -13.50
N GLY A 111 4.80 -4.47 -12.71
CA GLY A 111 6.00 -3.72 -12.37
C GLY A 111 5.83 -2.69 -11.26
N SER A 112 4.61 -2.53 -10.71
CA SER A 112 4.38 -1.63 -9.59
C SER A 112 4.83 -2.24 -8.27
N GLU A 113 5.22 -1.40 -7.34
CA GLU A 113 5.69 -1.79 -6.02
C GLU A 113 5.00 -0.99 -4.92
N ILE A 114 4.80 -1.64 -3.78
CA ILE A 114 4.48 -0.99 -2.52
C ILE A 114 5.63 -1.25 -1.56
N ARG A 115 6.20 -0.19 -1.00
CA ARG A 115 7.33 -0.26 -0.07
C ARG A 115 7.02 0.46 1.22
N LEU A 116 7.47 -0.13 2.34
CA LEU A 116 7.40 0.49 3.65
C LEU A 116 8.64 1.34 3.90
N PHE A 117 8.43 2.52 4.49
CA PHE A 117 9.48 3.46 4.87
C PHE A 117 9.31 3.92 6.31
N GLY A 118 10.42 4.27 6.94
CA GLY A 118 10.45 5.01 8.20
C GLY A 118 10.83 6.46 7.96
N ALA A 119 10.13 7.39 8.59
CA ALA A 119 10.47 8.81 8.57
C ALA A 119 11.74 9.13 9.37
N ASP A 120 12.19 8.19 10.21
CA ASP A 120 13.46 8.22 10.92
C ASP A 120 14.70 8.15 10.00
N ASN A 121 14.50 7.71 8.75
CA ASN A 121 15.53 7.74 7.71
C ASN A 121 15.02 8.47 6.46
N PRO A 122 15.00 9.82 6.47
CA PRO A 122 14.51 10.62 5.34
C PRO A 122 15.27 10.39 4.04
N ASP A 123 16.55 10.02 4.12
CA ASP A 123 17.39 9.79 2.94
C ASP A 123 16.91 8.58 2.13
N SER A 124 16.27 7.61 2.76
CA SER A 124 15.67 6.47 2.05
C SER A 124 14.50 6.87 1.14
N LEU A 125 13.83 7.99 1.45
CA LEU A 125 12.76 8.57 0.64
C LEU A 125 13.28 9.51 -0.46
N ARG A 126 14.42 10.16 -0.19
CA ARG A 126 15.07 11.04 -1.18
C ARG A 126 15.50 10.21 -2.38
N GLY A 127 15.23 10.69 -3.56
CA GLY A 127 15.54 9.98 -4.80
C GLY A 127 14.52 8.91 -5.20
N SER A 128 13.56 8.57 -4.33
CA SER A 128 12.44 7.70 -4.69
C SER A 128 11.38 8.49 -5.44
N LYS A 129 11.07 8.05 -6.67
CA LYS A 129 9.95 8.64 -7.44
C LYS A 129 8.64 8.00 -7.01
N LEU A 130 8.03 8.54 -5.97
CA LEU A 130 6.76 8.04 -5.46
C LEU A 130 5.60 8.51 -6.33
N ALA A 131 4.78 7.57 -6.80
CA ALA A 131 3.50 7.85 -7.44
C ALA A 131 2.42 8.24 -6.42
N GLY A 132 2.54 7.75 -5.20
CA GLY A 132 1.68 8.09 -4.09
C GLY A 132 2.19 7.54 -2.77
N ALA A 133 1.67 8.06 -1.67
CA ALA A 133 2.06 7.62 -0.34
C ALA A 133 0.90 7.72 0.64
N VAL A 134 0.88 6.80 1.59
CA VAL A 134 0.16 6.92 2.84
C VAL A 134 1.17 7.29 3.93
N ILE A 135 0.86 8.31 4.69
CA ILE A 135 1.68 8.79 5.80
C ILE A 135 0.87 8.62 7.08
N ASP A 136 1.27 7.65 7.90
CA ASP A 136 0.59 7.33 9.15
C ASP A 136 1.27 8.04 10.33
N GLU A 137 0.48 8.45 11.31
CA GLU A 137 0.94 9.15 12.52
C GLU A 137 1.80 10.39 12.25
N VAL A 138 1.39 11.22 11.31
CA VAL A 138 2.08 12.44 10.84
C VAL A 138 2.57 13.35 11.98
N ALA A 139 1.81 13.44 13.07
CA ALA A 139 2.15 14.28 14.22
C ALA A 139 3.44 13.85 14.94
N HIS A 140 3.88 12.62 14.74
CA HIS A 140 5.10 12.06 15.36
C HIS A 140 6.30 12.06 14.40
N MET A 141 6.16 12.63 13.21
CA MET A 141 7.23 12.64 12.21
C MET A 141 8.14 13.85 12.35
N PRO A 142 9.44 13.69 12.05
CA PRO A 142 10.37 14.81 12.04
C PRO A 142 9.98 15.85 10.99
N LYS A 143 10.17 17.13 11.30
CA LYS A 143 9.82 18.25 10.40
C LYS A 143 10.62 18.21 9.09
N GLU A 144 11.81 17.66 9.14
CA GLU A 144 12.73 17.52 8.00
C GLU A 144 12.16 16.66 6.85
N LEU A 145 11.15 15.86 7.14
CA LEU A 145 10.45 15.09 6.12
C LEU A 145 9.67 15.98 5.15
N TRP A 146 9.29 17.18 5.59
CA TRP A 146 8.41 18.11 4.88
C TRP A 146 9.13 19.26 4.17
N ILE A 147 10.45 19.31 4.29
CA ILE A 147 11.32 20.31 3.65
C ILE A 147 12.04 19.67 2.41
#